data_02a6c7bfc2861e15125cc1bdb9ddd35b
#
_entry.id   02a6c7bfc2861e15125cc1bdb9ddd35b
#
_cell.length_a   1.000
_cell.length_b   1.000
_cell.length_c   1.000
_cell.angle_alpha   90.00
_cell.angle_beta   90.00
_cell.angle_gamma   90.00
#
_symmetry.space_group_name_H-M   'P 1'
#
loop_
_entity.id
_entity.type
_entity.pdbx_description
1 polymer ?
#
loop_
_entity_poly.entity_id
_entity_poly.type
_entity_poly.pdbx_seq_one_letter_code
_entity_poly.pdbx_strand_id
1 'polypeptide(L)'
;MKRLLLLLFSCVLFLQPYCQAQPLTSEESPVTLSTATGDIKGRLLLPANATTCPVVLLIAGSGPTDMDGNNPMMKNNSLKFLAEGLAQKGIASLRFDKRGIAGSAAAGKEESKLRFEDYVNDVTGWIDFLAKDKRFTGITVAGHSEGSLIGMLACQSRPTVKSFISIAGAGSPAYEIIEKQVAAQMMPESIRKEVADINRSLRNGKEVAQVPAYLQALFRPSVQPYLISWYKYNPQTRSEE
;
A
#
# COMPACT_ATOMS: atom_id res chain seq x y z
N MET A 1 -19.06 -69.23 49.07
CA MET A 1 -18.68 -69.20 47.66
C MET A 1 -19.27 -67.95 47.04
N LYS A 2 -18.44 -66.90 46.88
CA LYS A 2 -18.84 -65.62 46.23
C LYS A 2 -18.21 -65.59 44.87
N ARG A 3 -19.04 -65.57 43.80
CA ARG A 3 -18.60 -65.46 42.41
C ARG A 3 -18.38 -63.97 42.13
N LEU A 4 -17.13 -63.62 41.76
CA LEU A 4 -16.70 -62.32 41.33
C LEU A 4 -16.94 -62.24 39.83
N LEU A 5 -17.81 -61.33 39.36
CA LEU A 5 -18.10 -61.07 37.95
C LEU A 5 -17.15 -59.92 37.48
N LEU A 6 -16.15 -60.27 36.66
CA LEU A 6 -15.31 -59.28 36.01
C LEU A 6 -16.02 -58.76 34.75
N LEU A 7 -16.40 -57.45 34.77
CA LEU A 7 -16.87 -56.73 33.61
C LEU A 7 -15.65 -56.13 32.86
N LEU A 8 -15.32 -56.70 31.69
CA LEU A 8 -14.37 -56.18 30.76
C LEU A 8 -15.03 -55.03 29.98
N PHE A 9 -14.60 -53.78 30.30
CA PHE A 9 -14.99 -52.58 29.56
C PHE A 9 -14.05 -52.44 28.35
N SER A 10 -14.52 -52.84 27.14
CA SER A 10 -13.78 -52.67 25.89
C SER A 10 -13.89 -51.24 25.44
N CYS A 11 -12.84 -50.41 25.65
CA CYS A 11 -12.68 -49.09 25.09
C CYS A 11 -12.37 -49.20 23.58
N VAL A 12 -13.37 -49.08 22.74
CA VAL A 12 -13.19 -48.90 21.29
C VAL A 12 -12.76 -47.45 21.05
N LEU A 13 -11.46 -47.23 20.91
CA LEU A 13 -10.89 -45.96 20.46
C LEU A 13 -11.30 -45.78 18.98
N PHE A 14 -12.29 -44.92 18.73
CA PHE A 14 -12.55 -44.37 17.42
C PHE A 14 -11.40 -43.44 17.03
N LEU A 15 -10.43 -43.96 16.29
CA LEU A 15 -9.46 -43.19 15.53
C LEU A 15 -10.24 -42.43 14.43
N GLN A 16 -10.73 -41.25 14.73
CA GLN A 16 -11.20 -40.36 13.68
C GLN A 16 -9.97 -39.97 12.84
N PRO A 17 -10.01 -40.17 11.51
CA PRO A 17 -8.93 -39.64 10.67
C PRO A 17 -9.01 -38.09 10.80
N TYR A 18 -8.03 -37.53 11.45
CA TYR A 18 -7.77 -36.10 11.33
C TYR A 18 -7.45 -35.83 9.86
N CYS A 19 -8.45 -35.40 9.11
CA CYS A 19 -8.24 -34.81 7.79
C CYS A 19 -7.45 -33.53 8.02
N GLN A 20 -6.12 -33.64 8.00
CA GLN A 20 -5.25 -32.46 7.90
C GLN A 20 -5.55 -31.88 6.53
N ALA A 21 -6.41 -30.84 6.51
CA ALA A 21 -6.52 -29.99 5.35
C ALA A 21 -5.10 -29.49 5.06
N GLN A 22 -4.53 -29.95 3.95
CA GLN A 22 -3.24 -29.39 3.49
C GLN A 22 -3.41 -27.88 3.40
N PRO A 23 -2.44 -27.09 3.90
CA PRO A 23 -2.53 -25.66 3.76
C PRO A 23 -2.64 -25.36 2.27
N LEU A 24 -3.73 -24.73 1.87
CA LEU A 24 -3.95 -24.26 0.51
C LEU A 24 -2.79 -23.31 0.18
N THR A 25 -1.83 -23.79 -0.63
CA THR A 25 -0.67 -22.99 -1.01
C THR A 25 -1.11 -21.96 -2.04
N SER A 26 -1.19 -20.70 -1.63
CA SER A 26 -1.35 -19.58 -2.54
C SER A 26 -0.13 -19.46 -3.45
N GLU A 27 -0.33 -19.08 -4.71
CA GLU A 27 0.75 -18.92 -5.69
C GLU A 27 1.15 -17.46 -5.80
N GLU A 28 2.38 -17.15 -5.43
CA GLU A 28 2.95 -15.81 -5.59
C GLU A 28 3.91 -15.76 -6.76
N SER A 29 3.71 -14.80 -7.67
CA SER A 29 4.54 -14.60 -8.84
C SER A 29 5.01 -13.15 -8.97
N PRO A 30 6.26 -12.92 -9.46
CA PRO A 30 6.73 -11.58 -9.77
C PRO A 30 6.00 -11.05 -11.00
N VAL A 31 5.66 -9.76 -10.97
CA VAL A 31 5.08 -9.03 -12.10
C VAL A 31 5.82 -7.72 -12.32
N THR A 32 5.77 -7.21 -13.53
CA THR A 32 6.46 -5.97 -13.90
C THR A 32 5.54 -5.09 -14.72
N LEU A 33 5.43 -3.83 -14.34
CA LEU A 33 4.83 -2.78 -15.13
C LEU A 33 5.95 -1.97 -15.79
N SER A 34 6.08 -2.03 -17.10
CA SER A 34 7.06 -1.22 -17.84
C SER A 34 6.51 0.18 -18.06
N THR A 35 7.30 1.19 -17.68
CA THR A 35 6.99 2.62 -17.85
C THR A 35 8.07 3.32 -18.65
N ALA A 36 7.81 4.53 -19.10
CA ALA A 36 8.78 5.31 -19.89
C ALA A 36 10.10 5.60 -19.14
N THR A 37 10.08 5.60 -17.79
CA THR A 37 11.26 5.90 -16.98
C THR A 37 11.91 4.66 -16.36
N GLY A 38 11.30 3.48 -16.54
CA GLY A 38 11.81 2.20 -16.05
C GLY A 38 10.70 1.29 -15.54
N ASP A 39 11.09 0.14 -15.07
CA ASP A 39 10.19 -0.91 -14.62
C ASP A 39 9.75 -0.70 -13.17
N ILE A 40 8.46 -0.88 -12.91
CA ILE A 40 7.89 -0.97 -11.59
C ILE A 40 7.67 -2.45 -11.26
N LYS A 41 8.31 -2.94 -10.19
CA LYS A 41 8.26 -4.33 -9.77
C LYS A 41 7.14 -4.57 -8.77
N GLY A 42 6.45 -5.70 -8.92
CA GLY A 42 5.36 -6.10 -8.04
C GLY A 42 5.29 -7.61 -7.83
N ARG A 43 4.35 -8.00 -7.00
CA ARG A 43 3.99 -9.37 -6.69
C ARG A 43 2.49 -9.57 -6.86
N LEU A 44 2.13 -10.56 -7.64
CA LEU A 44 0.75 -11.04 -7.76
C LEU A 44 0.62 -12.30 -6.91
N LEU A 45 -0.29 -12.27 -5.94
CA LEU A 45 -0.62 -13.41 -5.10
C LEU A 45 -2.01 -13.91 -5.48
N LEU A 46 -2.07 -15.16 -5.94
CA LEU A 46 -3.33 -15.83 -6.29
C LEU A 46 -3.78 -16.76 -5.14
N PRO A 47 -5.08 -16.83 -4.85
CA PRO A 47 -5.59 -17.84 -3.94
C PRO A 47 -5.42 -19.23 -4.55
N ALA A 48 -5.23 -20.23 -3.69
CA ALA A 48 -5.04 -21.61 -4.11
C ALA A 48 -6.24 -22.11 -4.94
N ASN A 49 -5.93 -22.81 -6.04
CA ASN A 49 -6.91 -23.46 -6.93
C ASN A 49 -7.97 -22.53 -7.54
N ALA A 50 -7.80 -21.20 -7.46
CA ALA A 50 -8.76 -20.28 -8.07
C ALA A 50 -8.53 -20.18 -9.59
N THR A 51 -9.52 -20.57 -10.37
CA THR A 51 -9.54 -20.33 -11.84
C THR A 51 -9.94 -18.91 -12.15
N THR A 52 -10.86 -18.36 -11.36
CA THR A 52 -11.28 -16.94 -11.39
C THR A 52 -11.51 -16.43 -9.97
N CYS A 53 -11.19 -15.18 -9.70
CA CYS A 53 -11.34 -14.55 -8.39
C CYS A 53 -11.39 -13.02 -8.49
N PRO A 54 -11.89 -12.29 -7.48
CA PRO A 54 -11.66 -10.85 -7.37
C PRO A 54 -10.19 -10.56 -7.06
N VAL A 55 -9.72 -9.37 -7.42
CA VAL A 55 -8.34 -8.92 -7.14
C VAL A 55 -8.33 -7.56 -6.44
N VAL A 56 -7.41 -7.41 -5.49
CA VAL A 56 -7.14 -6.14 -4.79
C VAL A 56 -5.76 -5.62 -5.19
N LEU A 57 -5.70 -4.39 -5.71
CA LEU A 57 -4.46 -3.65 -5.90
C LEU A 57 -4.13 -2.91 -4.59
N LEU A 58 -3.02 -3.27 -3.95
CA LEU A 58 -2.56 -2.69 -2.68
C LEU A 58 -1.53 -1.59 -2.92
N ILE A 59 -1.78 -0.39 -2.39
CA ILE A 59 -0.92 0.78 -2.56
C ILE A 59 -0.33 1.18 -1.21
N ALA A 60 0.99 1.22 -1.13
CA ALA A 60 1.72 1.63 0.07
C ALA A 60 1.54 3.12 0.41
N GLY A 61 1.73 3.47 1.67
CA GLY A 61 1.76 4.85 2.16
C GLY A 61 3.01 5.63 1.75
N SER A 62 3.17 6.83 2.32
CA SER A 62 4.30 7.72 2.05
C SER A 62 5.66 7.16 2.48
N GLY A 63 6.72 7.79 1.98
CA GLY A 63 8.11 7.42 2.27
C GLY A 63 8.61 6.20 1.51
N PRO A 64 9.81 5.70 1.85
CA PRO A 64 10.48 4.61 1.14
C PRO A 64 9.93 3.23 1.55
N THR A 65 8.60 3.06 1.44
CA THR A 65 7.91 1.83 1.81
C THR A 65 7.85 0.88 0.61
N ASP A 66 8.36 -0.33 0.79
CA ASP A 66 8.35 -1.39 -0.21
C ASP A 66 6.98 -2.06 -0.37
N MET A 67 6.88 -3.00 -1.32
CA MET A 67 5.63 -3.72 -1.62
C MET A 67 5.12 -4.57 -0.45
N ASP A 68 5.97 -4.94 0.50
CA ASP A 68 5.60 -5.75 1.66
C ASP A 68 5.16 -4.89 2.86
N GLY A 69 5.33 -3.57 2.76
CA GLY A 69 5.02 -2.61 3.82
C GLY A 69 6.21 -2.26 4.70
N ASN A 70 7.43 -2.63 4.30
CA ASN A 70 8.64 -2.37 5.05
C ASN A 70 9.32 -1.08 4.58
N ASN A 71 10.12 -0.50 5.45
CA ASN A 71 11.01 0.62 5.15
C ASN A 71 12.34 0.45 5.90
N PRO A 72 13.37 1.27 5.64
CA PRO A 72 14.67 1.13 6.31
C PRO A 72 14.65 1.16 7.84
N MET A 73 13.62 1.77 8.45
CA MET A 73 13.49 1.90 9.91
C MET A 73 12.61 0.82 10.52
N MET A 74 11.76 0.14 9.74
CA MET A 74 10.75 -0.78 10.25
C MET A 74 10.46 -1.91 9.28
N LYS A 75 10.48 -3.14 9.80
CA LYS A 75 10.10 -4.35 9.06
C LYS A 75 8.88 -4.99 9.73
N ASN A 76 7.68 -4.72 9.22
CA ASN A 76 6.43 -5.23 9.76
C ASN A 76 5.64 -6.13 8.81
N ASN A 77 6.00 -6.18 7.52
CA ASN A 77 5.34 -6.96 6.47
C ASN A 77 3.81 -6.72 6.37
N SER A 78 3.33 -5.55 6.73
CA SER A 78 1.89 -5.28 6.86
C SER A 78 1.11 -5.52 5.57
N LEU A 79 1.62 -5.09 4.42
CA LEU A 79 0.96 -5.30 3.13
C LEU A 79 1.08 -6.76 2.67
N LYS A 80 2.17 -7.44 2.98
CA LYS A 80 2.34 -8.87 2.72
C LYS A 80 1.33 -9.68 3.51
N PHE A 81 1.20 -9.46 4.82
CA PHE A 81 0.20 -10.15 5.65
C PHE A 81 -1.23 -9.87 5.21
N LEU A 82 -1.52 -8.63 4.77
CA LEU A 82 -2.82 -8.32 4.19
C LEU A 82 -3.08 -9.13 2.91
N ALA A 83 -2.09 -9.23 2.02
CA ALA A 83 -2.18 -10.03 0.79
C ALA A 83 -2.41 -11.52 1.09
N GLU A 84 -1.66 -12.08 2.05
CA GLU A 84 -1.81 -13.47 2.50
C GLU A 84 -3.21 -13.73 3.10
N GLY A 85 -3.72 -12.79 3.93
CA GLY A 85 -5.07 -12.86 4.49
C GLY A 85 -6.16 -12.79 3.42
N LEU A 86 -5.99 -11.98 2.39
CA LEU A 86 -6.90 -11.92 1.23
C LEU A 86 -6.90 -13.25 0.47
N ALA A 87 -5.72 -13.83 0.19
CA ALA A 87 -5.61 -15.10 -0.50
C ALA A 87 -6.32 -16.25 0.24
N GLN A 88 -6.25 -16.28 1.58
CA GLN A 88 -7.00 -17.22 2.42
C GLN A 88 -8.52 -17.08 2.29
N LYS A 89 -9.00 -15.90 1.85
CA LYS A 89 -10.42 -15.61 1.60
C LYS A 89 -10.83 -15.75 0.13
N GLY A 90 -9.97 -16.31 -0.71
CA GLY A 90 -10.24 -16.49 -2.14
C GLY A 90 -10.11 -15.22 -2.97
N ILE A 91 -9.37 -14.22 -2.50
CA ILE A 91 -9.18 -12.93 -3.14
C ILE A 91 -7.70 -12.80 -3.54
N ALA A 92 -7.44 -12.57 -4.82
CA ALA A 92 -6.09 -12.26 -5.31
C ALA A 92 -5.66 -10.87 -4.87
N SER A 93 -4.35 -10.63 -4.84
CA SER A 93 -3.82 -9.28 -4.60
C SER A 93 -2.58 -9.00 -5.44
N LEU A 94 -2.42 -7.74 -5.84
CA LEU A 94 -1.19 -7.22 -6.41
C LEU A 94 -0.66 -6.13 -5.50
N ARG A 95 0.61 -6.23 -5.10
CA ARG A 95 1.36 -5.21 -4.38
C ARG A 95 2.66 -4.91 -5.13
N PHE A 96 3.15 -3.69 -5.05
CA PHE A 96 4.29 -3.24 -5.86
C PHE A 96 5.17 -2.25 -5.09
N ASP A 97 6.45 -2.22 -5.45
CA ASP A 97 7.38 -1.18 -4.99
C ASP A 97 7.08 0.11 -5.74
N LYS A 98 6.85 1.18 -5.00
CA LYS A 98 6.68 2.49 -5.63
C LYS A 98 7.94 2.87 -6.42
N ARG A 99 7.77 3.68 -7.45
CA ARG A 99 8.84 4.27 -8.25
C ARG A 99 9.96 4.84 -7.37
N GLY A 100 11.20 4.49 -7.62
CA GLY A 100 12.35 4.91 -6.83
C GLY A 100 12.63 4.07 -5.58
N ILE A 101 11.78 3.04 -5.27
CA ILE A 101 11.88 2.24 -4.05
C ILE A 101 12.24 0.79 -4.41
N ALA A 102 13.09 0.17 -3.59
CA ALA A 102 13.46 -1.25 -3.63
C ALA A 102 13.68 -1.78 -5.06
N GLY A 103 12.91 -2.76 -5.51
CA GLY A 103 13.01 -3.33 -6.86
C GLY A 103 12.68 -2.37 -8.00
N SER A 104 11.99 -1.26 -7.70
CA SER A 104 11.64 -0.19 -8.66
C SER A 104 12.57 1.03 -8.59
N ALA A 105 13.73 0.92 -7.91
CA ALA A 105 14.68 2.01 -7.72
C ALA A 105 15.13 2.66 -9.06
N ALA A 106 15.30 1.84 -10.11
CA ALA A 106 15.72 2.30 -11.42
C ALA A 106 14.69 3.20 -12.13
N ALA A 107 13.40 3.11 -11.78
CA ALA A 107 12.34 3.91 -12.38
C ALA A 107 12.25 5.34 -11.80
N GLY A 108 12.91 5.61 -10.68
CA GLY A 108 12.89 6.91 -9.99
C GLY A 108 14.28 7.42 -9.62
N LYS A 109 15.24 7.36 -10.53
CA LYS A 109 16.66 7.71 -10.28
C LYS A 109 16.88 9.16 -9.82
N GLU A 110 16.05 10.09 -10.28
CA GLU A 110 16.17 11.51 -10.00
C GLU A 110 14.97 11.98 -9.18
N GLU A 111 15.13 12.02 -7.85
CA GLU A 111 14.05 12.42 -6.93
C GLU A 111 13.47 13.80 -7.26
N SER A 112 14.30 14.76 -7.69
CA SER A 112 13.85 16.11 -8.04
C SER A 112 12.92 16.17 -9.26
N LYS A 113 12.87 15.12 -10.07
CA LYS A 113 11.93 15.00 -11.19
C LYS A 113 10.62 14.31 -10.81
N LEU A 114 10.56 13.64 -9.65
CA LEU A 114 9.36 12.95 -9.19
C LEU A 114 8.21 13.92 -8.93
N ARG A 115 7.01 13.53 -9.34
CA ARG A 115 5.76 14.23 -9.07
C ARG A 115 4.75 13.26 -8.48
N PHE A 116 3.79 13.79 -7.75
CA PHE A 116 2.71 12.98 -7.16
C PHE A 116 1.90 12.23 -8.24
N GLU A 117 1.70 12.89 -9.38
CA GLU A 117 1.02 12.33 -10.54
C GLU A 117 1.73 11.10 -11.14
N ASP A 118 3.05 10.96 -10.95
CA ASP A 118 3.78 9.77 -11.41
C ASP A 118 3.31 8.52 -10.67
N TYR A 119 3.04 8.62 -9.38
CA TYR A 119 2.46 7.51 -8.62
C TYR A 119 1.02 7.20 -9.01
N VAL A 120 0.21 8.24 -9.30
CA VAL A 120 -1.15 8.07 -9.82
C VAL A 120 -1.12 7.32 -11.16
N ASN A 121 -0.20 7.69 -12.06
CA ASN A 121 -0.02 7.05 -13.35
C ASN A 121 0.45 5.60 -13.21
N ASP A 122 1.34 5.29 -12.28
CA ASP A 122 1.78 3.91 -12.01
C ASP A 122 0.60 3.04 -11.53
N VAL A 123 -0.22 3.56 -10.61
CA VAL A 123 -1.42 2.84 -10.13
C VAL A 123 -2.43 2.65 -11.26
N THR A 124 -2.62 3.66 -12.10
CA THR A 124 -3.45 3.57 -13.31
C THR A 124 -2.95 2.46 -14.25
N GLY A 125 -1.63 2.40 -14.47
CA GLY A 125 -1.00 1.34 -15.26
C GLY A 125 -1.21 -0.05 -14.66
N TRP A 126 -1.14 -0.20 -13.33
CA TRP A 126 -1.43 -1.45 -12.66
C TRP A 126 -2.91 -1.86 -12.73
N ILE A 127 -3.84 -0.89 -12.67
CA ILE A 127 -5.27 -1.17 -12.92
C ILE A 127 -5.46 -1.70 -14.35
N ASP A 128 -4.84 -1.05 -15.35
CA ASP A 128 -4.91 -1.47 -16.75
C ASP A 128 -4.22 -2.85 -16.97
N PHE A 129 -3.17 -3.16 -16.22
CA PHE A 129 -2.52 -4.46 -16.22
C PHE A 129 -3.49 -5.55 -15.71
N LEU A 130 -4.13 -5.32 -14.57
CA LEU A 130 -5.08 -6.26 -13.98
C LEU A 130 -6.34 -6.43 -14.84
N ALA A 131 -6.82 -5.38 -15.48
CA ALA A 131 -8.01 -5.41 -16.33
C ALA A 131 -7.87 -6.31 -17.58
N LYS A 132 -6.63 -6.59 -18.02
CA LYS A 132 -6.33 -7.48 -19.14
C LYS A 132 -6.37 -8.96 -18.76
N ASP A 133 -6.25 -9.27 -17.49
CA ASP A 133 -6.20 -10.65 -17.00
C ASP A 133 -7.62 -11.18 -16.75
N LYS A 134 -8.04 -12.11 -17.59
CA LYS A 134 -9.39 -12.70 -17.55
C LYS A 134 -9.68 -13.56 -16.29
N ARG A 135 -8.67 -13.84 -15.48
CA ARG A 135 -8.85 -14.52 -14.19
C ARG A 135 -9.56 -13.62 -13.18
N PHE A 136 -9.52 -12.29 -13.36
CA PHE A 136 -10.08 -11.37 -12.39
C PHE A 136 -11.52 -10.99 -12.71
N THR A 137 -12.44 -11.29 -11.79
CA THR A 137 -13.88 -10.99 -11.91
C THR A 137 -14.23 -9.55 -11.56
N GLY A 138 -13.34 -8.85 -10.86
CA GLY A 138 -13.48 -7.46 -10.47
C GLY A 138 -12.21 -6.95 -9.79
N ILE A 139 -11.93 -5.66 -9.96
CA ILE A 139 -10.77 -4.97 -9.40
C ILE A 139 -11.23 -4.08 -8.26
N THR A 140 -10.62 -4.25 -7.09
CA THR A 140 -10.70 -3.32 -5.96
C THR A 140 -9.36 -2.63 -5.80
N VAL A 141 -9.35 -1.33 -5.57
CA VAL A 141 -8.13 -0.58 -5.23
C VAL A 141 -8.14 -0.29 -3.73
N ALA A 142 -7.07 -0.64 -3.03
CA ALA A 142 -6.92 -0.40 -1.59
C ALA A 142 -5.64 0.38 -1.33
N GLY A 143 -5.77 1.61 -0.84
CA GLY A 143 -4.64 2.50 -0.57
C GLY A 143 -4.47 2.80 0.91
N HIS A 144 -3.24 2.71 1.40
CA HIS A 144 -2.88 3.08 2.77
C HIS A 144 -2.32 4.49 2.82
N SER A 145 -2.83 5.34 3.73
CA SER A 145 -2.33 6.70 3.97
C SER A 145 -2.26 7.53 2.66
N GLU A 146 -1.08 7.99 2.23
CA GLU A 146 -0.85 8.63 0.92
C GLU A 146 -1.39 7.79 -0.26
N GLY A 147 -1.19 6.46 -0.20
CA GLY A 147 -1.69 5.54 -1.21
C GLY A 147 -3.20 5.56 -1.36
N SER A 148 -3.94 6.01 -0.34
CA SER A 148 -5.39 6.24 -0.41
C SER A 148 -5.72 7.35 -1.41
N LEU A 149 -5.06 8.50 -1.32
CA LEU A 149 -5.29 9.60 -2.27
C LEU A 149 -4.83 9.23 -3.69
N ILE A 150 -3.67 8.55 -3.82
CA ILE A 150 -3.18 8.05 -5.10
C ILE A 150 -4.22 7.12 -5.73
N GLY A 151 -4.73 6.14 -4.98
CA GLY A 151 -5.73 5.18 -5.44
C GLY A 151 -7.05 5.85 -5.82
N MET A 152 -7.52 6.80 -5.02
CA MET A 152 -8.73 7.59 -5.30
C MET A 152 -8.64 8.29 -6.65
N LEU A 153 -7.54 9.00 -6.92
CA LEU A 153 -7.32 9.70 -8.18
C LEU A 153 -7.19 8.73 -9.37
N ALA A 154 -6.50 7.61 -9.19
CA ALA A 154 -6.35 6.62 -10.25
C ALA A 154 -7.69 5.95 -10.64
N CYS A 155 -8.61 5.79 -9.68
CA CYS A 155 -9.92 5.20 -9.91
C CYS A 155 -10.86 6.09 -10.74
N GLN A 156 -10.76 7.41 -10.62
CA GLN A 156 -11.67 8.36 -11.31
C GLN A 156 -11.77 8.13 -12.82
N SER A 157 -10.69 7.73 -13.46
CA SER A 157 -10.64 7.49 -14.91
C SER A 157 -10.74 6.01 -15.31
N ARG A 158 -11.09 5.12 -14.37
CA ARG A 158 -11.05 3.66 -14.58
C ARG A 158 -12.34 2.95 -14.16
N PRO A 159 -13.37 2.91 -15.04
CA PRO A 159 -14.66 2.27 -14.75
C PRO A 159 -14.56 0.74 -14.55
N THR A 160 -13.41 0.13 -14.85
CA THR A 160 -13.13 -1.28 -14.55
C THR A 160 -12.94 -1.54 -13.06
N VAL A 161 -12.64 -0.51 -12.27
CA VAL A 161 -12.57 -0.60 -10.81
C VAL A 161 -13.98 -0.69 -10.24
N LYS A 162 -14.24 -1.72 -9.44
CA LYS A 162 -15.55 -1.97 -8.82
C LYS A 162 -15.69 -1.33 -7.44
N SER A 163 -14.58 -1.20 -6.72
CA SER A 163 -14.57 -0.63 -5.37
C SER A 163 -13.23 0.00 -5.03
N PHE A 164 -13.29 0.96 -4.12
CA PHE A 164 -12.14 1.61 -3.54
C PHE A 164 -12.17 1.48 -2.02
N ILE A 165 -11.03 1.17 -1.41
CA ILE A 165 -10.86 1.05 0.05
C ILE A 165 -9.78 2.02 0.50
N SER A 166 -10.16 2.95 1.38
CA SER A 166 -9.23 3.87 2.04
C SER A 166 -8.80 3.27 3.39
N ILE A 167 -7.53 2.93 3.52
CA ILE A 167 -6.94 2.41 4.76
C ILE A 167 -6.17 3.55 5.43
N ALA A 168 -6.69 4.08 6.52
CA ALA A 168 -6.11 5.22 7.23
C ALA A 168 -5.74 6.40 6.29
N GLY A 169 -6.56 6.63 5.26
CA GLY A 169 -6.38 7.74 4.33
C GLY A 169 -6.60 9.08 5.01
N ALA A 170 -5.82 10.08 4.61
CA ALA A 170 -5.94 11.42 5.15
C ALA A 170 -7.24 12.09 4.67
N GLY A 171 -7.99 12.68 5.61
CA GLY A 171 -9.15 13.52 5.32
C GLY A 171 -8.81 15.01 5.16
N SER A 172 -7.53 15.36 5.04
CA SER A 172 -7.04 16.74 4.87
C SER A 172 -5.87 16.75 3.88
N PRO A 173 -5.55 17.89 3.27
CA PRO A 173 -4.37 18.04 2.42
C PRO A 173 -3.07 17.66 3.13
N ALA A 174 -2.08 17.17 2.37
CA ALA A 174 -0.85 16.61 2.92
C ALA A 174 -0.08 17.61 3.81
N TYR A 175 -0.03 18.89 3.46
CA TYR A 175 0.63 19.91 4.28
C TYR A 175 0.00 20.04 5.68
N GLU A 176 -1.33 19.94 5.81
CA GLU A 176 -2.01 19.96 7.11
C GLU A 176 -1.69 18.69 7.93
N ILE A 177 -1.62 17.55 7.26
CA ILE A 177 -1.25 16.29 7.93
C ILE A 177 0.17 16.36 8.47
N ILE A 178 1.13 16.87 7.68
CA ILE A 178 2.52 17.08 8.12
C ILE A 178 2.56 18.00 9.34
N GLU A 179 1.87 19.13 9.30
CA GLU A 179 1.80 20.07 10.43
C GLU A 179 1.20 19.42 11.69
N LYS A 180 0.10 18.67 11.54
CA LYS A 180 -0.53 17.93 12.65
C LYS A 180 0.40 16.86 13.22
N GLN A 181 1.12 16.12 12.38
CA GLN A 181 2.08 15.10 12.81
C GLN A 181 3.25 15.69 13.57
N VAL A 182 3.81 16.82 13.11
CA VAL A 182 4.89 17.54 13.80
C VAL A 182 4.39 18.10 15.14
N ALA A 183 3.18 18.64 15.19
CA ALA A 183 2.58 19.12 16.43
C ALA A 183 2.35 17.99 17.44
N ALA A 184 1.91 16.80 16.99
CA ALA A 184 1.70 15.63 17.84
C ALA A 184 3.00 15.07 18.45
N GLN A 185 4.16 15.35 17.84
CA GLN A 185 5.47 14.97 18.37
C GLN A 185 5.98 15.93 19.45
N MET A 186 5.15 16.88 19.93
CA MET A 186 5.50 17.89 20.94
C MET A 186 6.76 18.70 20.59
N MET A 187 7.00 18.93 19.29
CA MET A 187 8.12 19.73 18.82
C MET A 187 8.02 21.19 19.32
N PRO A 188 9.14 21.87 19.60
CA PRO A 188 9.17 23.29 19.97
C PRO A 188 8.36 24.14 19.00
N GLU A 189 7.78 25.24 19.51
CA GLU A 189 6.95 26.15 18.69
C GLU A 189 7.74 26.75 17.51
N SER A 190 9.04 27.04 17.71
CA SER A 190 9.92 27.51 16.63
C SER A 190 9.98 26.52 15.46
N ILE A 191 10.11 25.22 15.73
CA ILE A 191 10.14 24.16 14.70
C ILE A 191 8.78 24.05 14.02
N ARG A 192 7.69 24.07 14.77
CA ARG A 192 6.33 24.06 14.20
C ARG A 192 6.09 25.24 13.28
N LYS A 193 6.57 26.43 13.66
CA LYS A 193 6.50 27.63 12.83
C LYS A 193 7.32 27.49 11.55
N GLU A 194 8.55 26.98 11.62
CA GLU A 194 9.38 26.73 10.44
C GLU A 194 8.71 25.74 9.47
N VAL A 195 8.12 24.65 9.98
CA VAL A 195 7.37 23.69 9.16
C VAL A 195 6.19 24.37 8.45
N ALA A 196 5.42 25.20 9.17
CA ALA A 196 4.30 25.94 8.57
C ALA A 196 4.77 26.96 7.50
N ASP A 197 5.89 27.63 7.74
CA ASP A 197 6.45 28.60 6.78
C ASP A 197 6.97 27.90 5.51
N ILE A 198 7.65 26.75 5.64
CA ILE A 198 8.07 25.91 4.50
C ILE A 198 6.84 25.41 3.74
N ASN A 199 5.87 24.82 4.41
CA ASN A 199 4.63 24.35 3.79
C ASN A 199 3.90 25.47 3.02
N ARG A 200 3.82 26.66 3.60
CA ARG A 200 3.23 27.84 2.93
C ARG A 200 3.98 28.20 1.63
N SER A 201 5.31 28.15 1.64
CA SER A 201 6.13 28.36 0.45
C SER A 201 5.83 27.32 -0.64
N LEU A 202 5.85 26.03 -0.28
CA LEU A 202 5.63 24.93 -1.20
C LEU A 202 4.20 24.92 -1.78
N ARG A 203 3.19 25.26 -0.97
CA ARG A 203 1.78 25.43 -1.44
C ARG A 203 1.65 26.50 -2.52
N ASN A 204 2.50 27.53 -2.46
CA ASN A 204 2.56 28.61 -3.45
C ASN A 204 3.50 28.27 -4.63
N GLY A 205 3.96 26.99 -4.75
CA GLY A 205 4.84 26.54 -5.81
C GLY A 205 6.28 27.06 -5.68
N LYS A 206 6.69 27.55 -4.50
CA LYS A 206 8.02 28.12 -4.27
C LYS A 206 8.87 27.17 -3.46
N GLU A 207 10.00 26.76 -4.02
CA GLU A 207 10.98 25.94 -3.32
C GLU A 207 11.74 26.75 -2.27
N VAL A 208 12.19 26.05 -1.21
CA VAL A 208 12.99 26.60 -0.11
C VAL A 208 14.39 25.99 -0.19
N ALA A 209 15.37 26.78 -0.63
CA ALA A 209 16.73 26.29 -0.85
C ALA A 209 17.46 25.92 0.46
N GLN A 210 17.22 26.68 1.53
CA GLN A 210 17.86 26.47 2.83
C GLN A 210 16.87 25.83 3.79
N VAL A 211 17.01 24.52 4.00
CA VAL A 211 16.21 23.74 4.94
C VAL A 211 17.11 23.30 6.08
N PRO A 212 16.74 23.55 7.36
CA PRO A 212 17.51 23.09 8.51
C PRO A 212 17.78 21.60 8.49
N ALA A 213 18.93 21.16 9.00
CA ALA A 213 19.36 19.77 8.97
C ALA A 213 18.31 18.79 9.56
N TYR A 214 17.64 19.18 10.65
CA TYR A 214 16.60 18.38 11.30
C TYR A 214 15.27 18.31 10.52
N LEU A 215 15.07 19.14 9.49
CA LEU A 215 13.91 19.08 8.59
C LEU A 215 14.22 18.47 7.22
N GLN A 216 15.47 18.09 6.95
CA GLN A 216 15.87 17.50 5.67
C GLN A 216 15.12 16.21 5.33
N ALA A 217 14.78 15.42 6.33
CA ALA A 217 14.00 14.18 6.11
C ALA A 217 12.62 14.46 5.48
N LEU A 218 12.02 15.63 5.78
CA LEU A 218 10.71 16.05 5.29
C LEU A 218 10.79 16.96 4.05
N PHE A 219 11.74 17.89 4.03
CA PHE A 219 11.73 19.03 3.10
C PHE A 219 13.03 19.23 2.32
N ARG A 220 13.94 18.23 2.24
CA ARG A 220 15.15 18.37 1.42
C ARG A 220 14.82 18.90 0.02
N PRO A 221 15.67 19.74 -0.59
CA PRO A 221 15.37 20.36 -1.87
C PRO A 221 14.92 19.38 -2.96
N SER A 222 15.49 18.19 -3.00
CA SER A 222 15.14 17.17 -4.00
C SER A 222 13.71 16.64 -3.91
N VAL A 223 13.07 16.65 -2.72
CA VAL A 223 11.69 16.17 -2.54
C VAL A 223 10.65 17.28 -2.72
N GLN A 224 11.05 18.54 -2.71
CA GLN A 224 10.10 19.67 -2.75
C GLN A 224 9.24 19.71 -4.02
N PRO A 225 9.76 19.43 -5.23
CA PRO A 225 8.92 19.35 -6.42
C PRO A 225 7.80 18.30 -6.31
N TYR A 226 8.08 17.19 -5.64
CA TYR A 226 7.07 16.19 -5.31
C TYR A 226 6.00 16.74 -4.34
N LEU A 227 6.43 17.38 -3.24
CA LEU A 227 5.52 17.98 -2.27
C LEU A 227 4.64 19.06 -2.88
N ILE A 228 5.21 19.92 -3.73
CA ILE A 228 4.47 20.96 -4.46
C ILE A 228 3.37 20.33 -5.32
N SER A 229 3.68 19.24 -6.02
CA SER A 229 2.68 18.55 -6.84
C SER A 229 1.60 17.87 -5.99
N TRP A 230 1.97 17.26 -4.86
CA TRP A 230 1.04 16.61 -3.93
C TRP A 230 0.09 17.61 -3.25
N TYR A 231 0.60 18.79 -2.84
CA TYR A 231 -0.19 19.81 -2.13
C TYR A 231 -1.32 20.43 -2.96
N LYS A 232 -1.36 20.19 -4.27
CA LYS A 232 -2.46 20.58 -5.14
C LYS A 232 -3.76 19.79 -4.89
N TYR A 233 -3.65 18.63 -4.22
CA TYR A 233 -4.78 17.73 -4.04
C TYR A 233 -5.36 17.85 -2.62
N ASN A 234 -6.67 18.05 -2.57
CA ASN A 234 -7.45 17.97 -1.33
C ASN A 234 -8.32 16.71 -1.36
N PRO A 235 -8.10 15.74 -0.45
CA PRO A 235 -8.88 14.51 -0.42
C PRO A 235 -10.39 14.73 -0.24
N GLN A 236 -10.79 15.78 0.47
CA GLN A 236 -12.21 16.08 0.72
C GLN A 236 -12.96 16.41 -0.57
N THR A 237 -12.39 17.27 -1.42
CA THR A 237 -13.03 17.65 -2.69
C THR A 237 -12.95 16.55 -3.74
N ARG A 238 -12.02 15.61 -3.61
CA ARG A 238 -11.84 14.49 -4.55
C ARG A 238 -12.68 13.27 -4.23
N SER A 239 -13.19 13.16 -3.00
CA SER A 239 -14.09 12.07 -2.62
C SER A 239 -15.53 12.29 -3.10
N GLU A 240 -15.85 13.49 -3.57
CA GLU A 240 -17.18 13.87 -4.08
C GLU A 240 -17.31 13.66 -5.61
N GLU A 241 -16.22 13.44 -6.33
CA GLU A 241 -16.15 13.15 -7.77
C GLU A 241 -16.19 11.64 -8.01
#